data_5fa4331bc98389b7a46e9d12260ff74d
#
_entry.id   5fa4331bc98389b7a46e9d12260ff74d
#
_cell.length_a   1.000
_cell.length_b   1.000
_cell.length_c   1.000
_cell.angle_alpha   90.00
_cell.angle_beta   90.00
_cell.angle_gamma   90.00
#
_symmetry.space_group_name_H-M   'P 1'
#
loop_
_entity.id
_entity.type
_entity.pdbx_description
1 polymer ?
#
loop_
_entity_poly.entity_id
_entity_poly.type
_entity_poly.pdbx_seq_one_letter_code
_entity_poly.pdbx_strand_id
1 'polypeptide(L)'
;MENKKFSLAERLNMQNTQQMEKGEMYTIAKVDKVIEYTDKKTGEVRKSVIVTCADGVSYYLPNVIANAYLDEINEKPAEEVNALFEGHTFRCEEFTSRKFGNTGKTLHLLH
;
A
#
# COMPACT_ATOMS: atom_id res chain seq x y z
N MET A 1 -3.68 25.47 15.30
CA MET A 1 -3.48 24.88 15.01
C MET A 1 -2.97 24.29 14.50
N GLU A 2 -2.70 24.08 14.33
CA GLU A 2 -2.32 23.58 13.78
C GLU A 2 -2.00 22.81 13.43
N ASN A 3 -2.20 22.59 13.40
CA ASN A 3 -1.80 21.81 13.01
C ASN A 3 -1.61 21.46 11.87
N LYS A 4 -1.15 21.51 11.37
CA LYS A 4 -0.85 21.32 10.24
C LYS A 4 0.11 20.39 9.94
N LYS A 5 -0.13 19.26 10.20
CA LYS A 5 0.75 18.15 9.97
C LYS A 5 0.87 17.81 8.52
N PHE A 6 -0.17 18.13 7.77
CA PHE A 6 -0.21 17.82 6.34
C PHE A 6 -0.48 19.10 5.56
N SER A 7 0.16 19.23 4.41
CA SER A 7 -0.18 20.28 3.46
C SER A 7 -1.57 19.98 2.88
N LEU A 8 -2.15 20.95 2.22
CA LEU A 8 -3.44 20.78 1.57
C LEU A 8 -3.35 19.69 0.50
N ALA A 9 -2.27 19.71 -0.28
CA ALA A 9 -2.09 18.71 -1.34
C ALA A 9 -2.03 17.30 -0.77
N GLU A 10 -1.33 17.12 0.34
CA GLU A 10 -1.24 15.81 0.98
C GLU A 10 -2.59 15.34 1.50
N ARG A 11 -3.37 16.25 2.06
CA ARG A 11 -4.72 15.91 2.53
C ARG A 11 -5.62 15.48 1.39
N LEU A 12 -5.55 16.19 0.28
CA LEU A 12 -6.36 15.85 -0.88
C LEU A 12 -5.97 14.50 -1.46
N ASN A 13 -4.67 14.21 -1.50
CA ASN A 13 -4.20 12.91 -1.97
C ASN A 13 -4.68 11.79 -1.07
N MET A 14 -4.62 11.99 0.23
CA MET A 14 -5.07 10.98 1.20
C MET A 14 -6.55 10.70 1.04
N GLN A 15 -7.35 11.74 0.80
CA GLN A 15 -8.78 11.58 0.61
C GLN A 15 -9.11 10.82 -0.67
N ASN A 16 -8.24 10.95 -1.68
CA ASN A 16 -8.46 10.31 -2.97
C ASN A 16 -7.80 8.93 -3.09
N THR A 17 -7.04 8.53 -2.06
CA THR A 17 -6.39 7.23 -2.07
C THR A 17 -7.42 6.14 -1.80
N GLN A 18 -7.41 5.11 -2.63
CA GLN A 18 -8.42 4.05 -2.58
C GLN A 18 -7.81 2.73 -2.14
N GLN A 19 -8.68 1.82 -1.73
CA GLN A 19 -8.28 0.45 -1.42
C GLN A 19 -8.26 -0.37 -2.70
N MET A 20 -7.32 -1.30 -2.80
CA MET A 20 -7.33 -2.26 -3.90
C MET A 20 -8.41 -3.29 -3.66
N GLU A 21 -9.12 -3.67 -4.73
CA GLU A 21 -10.27 -4.56 -4.64
C GLU A 21 -9.97 -5.93 -5.21
N LYS A 22 -10.50 -6.94 -4.57
CA LYS A 22 -10.33 -8.31 -4.98
C LYS A 22 -10.81 -8.51 -6.42
N GLY A 23 -9.98 -9.18 -7.21
CA GLY A 23 -10.30 -9.49 -8.59
C GLY A 23 -9.88 -8.44 -9.60
N GLU A 24 -9.51 -7.26 -9.14
CA GLU A 24 -9.12 -6.17 -10.03
C GLU A 24 -7.62 -6.19 -10.30
N MET A 25 -7.25 -5.68 -11.47
CA MET A 25 -5.84 -5.61 -11.86
C MET A 25 -5.32 -4.20 -11.72
N TYR A 26 -4.07 -4.09 -11.32
CA TYR A 26 -3.43 -2.80 -11.09
C TYR A 26 -2.02 -2.81 -11.67
N THR A 27 -1.74 -1.80 -12.50
CA THR A 27 -0.38 -1.59 -13.00
C THR A 27 0.23 -0.46 -12.18
N ILE A 28 1.24 -0.76 -11.40
CA ILE A 28 1.84 0.22 -10.51
C ILE A 28 2.86 1.04 -11.30
N ALA A 29 2.62 2.35 -11.37
CA ALA A 29 3.53 3.26 -12.05
C ALA A 29 4.68 3.66 -11.13
N LYS A 30 4.39 3.92 -9.86
CA LYS A 30 5.44 4.25 -8.90
C LYS A 30 4.96 4.03 -7.47
N VAL A 31 5.91 3.80 -6.59
CA VAL A 31 5.67 3.76 -5.14
C VAL A 31 5.81 5.18 -4.63
N ASP A 32 4.72 5.74 -4.09
CA ASP A 32 4.69 7.14 -3.68
C ASP A 32 5.35 7.39 -2.33
N LYS A 33 4.80 6.78 -1.30
CA LYS A 33 5.28 7.05 0.05
C LYS A 33 4.76 6.02 1.05
N VAL A 34 5.44 5.99 2.20
CA VAL A 34 5.01 5.23 3.37
C VAL A 34 4.31 6.22 4.29
N ILE A 35 3.17 5.83 4.83
CA ILE A 35 2.45 6.66 5.81
C ILE A 35 2.33 5.92 7.13
N GLU A 36 2.17 6.69 8.20
CA GLU A 36 1.87 6.15 9.52
C GLU A 36 0.50 6.62 9.96
N TYR A 37 -0.21 5.76 10.63
CA TYR A 37 -1.50 6.11 11.20
C TYR A 37 -1.72 5.33 12.49
N THR A 38 -2.61 5.85 13.33
CA THR A 38 -2.94 5.19 14.59
C THR A 38 -4.26 4.45 14.42
N ASP A 39 -4.23 3.16 14.72
CA ASP A 39 -5.44 2.34 14.70
C ASP A 39 -6.32 2.76 15.86
N LYS A 40 -7.53 3.21 15.58
CA LYS A 40 -8.42 3.72 16.61
C LYS A 40 -8.91 2.64 17.57
N LYS A 41 -8.93 1.40 17.09
CA LYS A 41 -9.41 0.30 17.93
C LYS A 41 -8.38 -0.17 18.93
N THR A 42 -7.12 -0.22 18.53
CA THR A 42 -6.06 -0.79 19.38
C THR A 42 -5.11 0.26 19.92
N GLY A 43 -5.12 1.46 19.36
CA GLY A 43 -4.17 2.51 19.73
C GLY A 43 -2.77 2.29 19.19
N GLU A 44 -2.58 1.27 18.36
CA GLU A 44 -1.28 0.96 17.81
C GLU A 44 -0.96 1.85 16.61
N VAL A 45 0.32 2.20 16.49
CA VAL A 45 0.80 2.90 15.31
C VAL A 45 1.07 1.87 14.22
N ARG A 46 0.49 2.08 13.06
CA ARG A 46 0.63 1.19 11.92
C ARG A 46 1.17 1.96 10.73
N LYS A 47 1.74 1.24 9.79
CA LYS A 47 2.28 1.83 8.56
C LYS A 47 1.59 1.24 7.35
N SER A 48 1.48 2.04 6.31
CA SER A 48 0.97 1.58 5.03
C SER A 48 1.77 2.21 3.92
N VAL A 49 1.61 1.67 2.71
CA VAL A 49 2.35 2.16 1.54
C VAL A 49 1.34 2.60 0.50
N ILE A 50 1.56 3.78 -0.06
CA ILE A 50 0.70 4.33 -1.12
C ILE A 50 1.46 4.25 -2.43
N VAL A 51 0.79 3.72 -3.45
CA VAL A 51 1.33 3.63 -4.81
C VAL A 51 0.42 4.35 -5.77
N THR A 52 0.97 4.86 -6.86
CA THR A 52 0.19 5.44 -7.95
C THR A 52 0.21 4.47 -9.11
N CYS A 53 -0.96 4.16 -9.63
CA CYS A 53 -1.09 3.25 -10.75
C CYS A 53 -1.09 3.99 -12.08
N ALA A 54 -1.00 3.23 -13.16
CA ALA A 54 -0.91 3.78 -14.50
C ALA A 54 -2.14 4.61 -14.89
N ASP A 55 -3.27 4.36 -14.24
CA ASP A 55 -4.50 5.14 -14.47
C ASP A 55 -4.48 6.49 -13.74
N GLY A 56 -3.42 6.79 -13.02
CA GLY A 56 -3.29 8.04 -12.27
C GLY A 56 -3.94 8.02 -10.89
N VAL A 57 -4.51 6.90 -10.50
CA VAL A 57 -5.19 6.78 -9.20
C VAL A 57 -4.22 6.21 -8.18
N SER A 58 -4.29 6.73 -6.96
CA SER A 58 -3.46 6.26 -5.85
C SER A 58 -4.22 5.20 -5.05
N TYR A 59 -3.47 4.19 -4.61
CA TYR A 59 -4.03 3.07 -3.85
C TYR A 59 -3.14 2.74 -2.66
N TYR A 60 -3.78 2.21 -1.61
CA TYR A 60 -3.03 1.59 -0.51
C TYR A 60 -2.67 0.17 -0.90
N LEU A 61 -1.42 -0.21 -0.67
CA LEU A 61 -1.05 -1.62 -0.85
C LEU A 61 -1.78 -2.46 0.20
N PRO A 62 -2.17 -3.69 -0.14
CA PRO A 62 -2.73 -4.61 0.86
C PRO A 62 -1.75 -4.77 2.01
N ASN A 63 -2.27 -4.93 3.23
CA ASN A 63 -1.44 -4.96 4.43
C ASN A 63 -0.28 -5.96 4.38
N VAL A 64 -0.53 -7.16 3.87
CA VAL A 64 0.50 -8.18 3.78
C VAL A 64 1.65 -7.71 2.88
N ILE A 65 1.30 -7.09 1.76
CA ILE A 65 2.28 -6.60 0.80
C ILE A 65 3.00 -5.37 1.37
N ALA A 66 2.25 -4.47 2.02
CA ALA A 66 2.85 -3.29 2.63
C ALA A 66 3.86 -3.68 3.70
N ASN A 67 3.53 -4.66 4.54
CA ASN A 67 4.44 -5.12 5.58
C ASN A 67 5.70 -5.75 5.00
N ALA A 68 5.55 -6.55 3.93
CA ALA A 68 6.70 -7.14 3.25
C ALA A 68 7.60 -6.06 2.65
N TYR A 69 7.00 -5.04 2.05
CA TYR A 69 7.74 -3.91 1.50
C TYR A 69 8.56 -3.22 2.60
N LEU A 70 7.91 -2.94 3.73
CA LEU A 70 8.56 -2.25 4.83
C LEU A 70 9.73 -3.04 5.40
N ASP A 71 9.59 -4.36 5.47
CA ASP A 71 10.68 -5.23 5.92
C ASP A 71 11.85 -5.18 4.95
N GLU A 72 11.56 -5.20 3.66
CA GLU A 72 12.62 -5.22 2.65
C GLU A 72 13.41 -3.92 2.59
N ILE A 73 12.75 -2.78 2.76
CA ILE A 73 13.47 -1.50 2.68
C ILE A 73 14.36 -1.25 3.88
N ASN A 74 14.23 -2.05 4.93
CA ASN A 74 15.16 -2.00 6.06
C ASN A 74 16.49 -2.69 5.72
N GLU A 75 16.49 -3.57 4.72
CA GLU A 75 17.66 -4.36 4.38
C GLU A 75 18.24 -4.02 3.02
N LYS A 76 17.45 -3.41 2.14
CA LYS A 76 17.84 -3.10 0.77
C LYS A 76 17.51 -1.66 0.44
N PRO A 77 18.21 -1.07 -0.55
CA PRO A 77 17.86 0.28 -1.00
C PRO A 77 16.40 0.32 -1.49
N ALA A 78 15.71 1.41 -1.15
CA ALA A 78 14.30 1.56 -1.53
C ALA A 78 14.11 1.46 -3.05
N GLU A 79 15.06 1.98 -3.82
CA GLU A 79 15.01 1.92 -5.27
C GLU A 79 14.93 0.49 -5.80
N GLU A 80 15.69 -0.41 -5.18
CA GLU A 80 15.73 -1.80 -5.58
C GLU A 80 14.39 -2.48 -5.27
N VAL A 81 13.84 -2.19 -4.10
CA VAL A 81 12.56 -2.77 -3.70
C VAL A 81 11.42 -2.20 -4.53
N ASN A 82 11.45 -0.89 -4.79
CA ASN A 82 10.44 -0.23 -5.63
C ASN A 82 10.39 -0.82 -7.03
N ALA A 83 11.55 -1.23 -7.56
CA ALA A 83 11.61 -1.82 -8.89
C ALA A 83 10.82 -3.11 -9.01
N LEU A 84 10.54 -3.79 -7.90
CA LEU A 84 9.72 -5.00 -7.91
C LEU A 84 8.25 -4.69 -8.17
N PHE A 85 7.84 -3.45 -7.96
CA PHE A 85 6.47 -3.01 -8.15
C PHE A 85 6.30 -2.15 -9.40
N GLU A 86 7.23 -1.21 -9.60
CA GLU A 86 7.07 -0.20 -10.64
C GLU A 86 7.16 -0.80 -12.02
N GLY A 87 6.15 -0.50 -12.84
CA GLY A 87 6.07 -1.01 -14.20
C GLY A 87 5.44 -2.40 -14.32
N HIS A 88 5.04 -2.99 -13.20
CA HIS A 88 4.47 -4.34 -13.19
C HIS A 88 2.97 -4.30 -12.97
N THR A 89 2.30 -5.32 -13.50
CA THR A 89 0.85 -5.48 -13.34
C THR A 89 0.56 -6.62 -12.38
N PHE A 90 -0.35 -6.37 -11.45
CA PHE A 90 -0.74 -7.33 -10.41
C PHE A 90 -2.24 -7.48 -10.39
N ARG A 91 -2.71 -8.64 -9.96
CA ARG A 91 -4.12 -8.83 -9.64
C ARG A 91 -4.24 -8.91 -8.12
N CYS A 92 -5.20 -8.18 -7.57
CA CYS A 92 -5.49 -8.23 -6.15
C CYS A 92 -6.33 -9.48 -5.88
N GLU A 93 -5.85 -10.32 -4.98
CA GLU A 93 -6.52 -11.58 -4.66
C GLU A 93 -6.76 -11.66 -3.16
N GLU A 94 -7.76 -12.43 -2.79
CA GLU A 94 -8.09 -12.67 -1.40
C GLU A 94 -7.49 -14.00 -0.97
N PHE A 95 -7.02 -14.05 0.26
CA PHE A 95 -6.53 -15.29 0.84
C PHE A 95 -7.08 -15.46 2.24
N THR A 96 -7.14 -16.70 2.70
CA THR A 96 -7.57 -17.02 4.06
C THR A 96 -6.38 -17.66 4.79
N SER A 97 -6.05 -17.08 5.94
CA SER A 97 -5.00 -17.61 6.78
C SER A 97 -5.48 -18.88 7.44
N ARG A 98 -4.78 -19.97 7.19
CA ARG A 98 -5.14 -21.25 7.81
C ARG A 98 -4.97 -21.23 9.32
N LYS A 99 -3.98 -20.47 9.77
CA LYS A 99 -3.63 -20.44 11.19
C LYS A 99 -4.63 -19.67 12.01
N PHE A 100 -5.14 -18.54 11.46
CA PHE A 100 -6.01 -17.67 12.23
C PHE A 100 -7.43 -17.58 11.68
N GLY A 101 -7.68 -18.18 10.52
CA GLY A 101 -9.01 -18.10 9.91
C GLY A 101 -9.36 -16.72 9.39
N ASN A 102 -8.41 -15.80 9.36
CA ASN A 102 -8.64 -14.45 8.87
C ASN A 102 -8.51 -14.37 7.38
N THR A 103 -9.27 -13.46 6.79
CA THR A 103 -9.20 -13.20 5.36
C THR A 103 -8.44 -11.91 5.13
N GLY A 104 -7.55 -11.92 4.14
CA GLY A 104 -6.76 -10.75 3.77
C GLY A 104 -6.61 -10.66 2.27
N LYS A 105 -5.95 -9.59 1.83
CA LYS A 105 -5.69 -9.37 0.41
C LYS A 105 -4.20 -9.44 0.15
N THR A 106 -3.86 -9.91 -1.06
CA THR A 106 -2.47 -9.96 -1.52
C THR A 106 -2.45 -9.59 -2.99
N LEU A 107 -1.25 -9.51 -3.56
CA LEU A 107 -1.08 -9.21 -4.97
C LEU A 107 -0.41 -10.38 -5.66
N HIS A 108 -0.92 -10.72 -6.84
CA HIS A 108 -0.36 -11.77 -7.67
C HIS A 108 0.24 -11.12 -8.92
N LEU A 109 1.53 -11.34 -9.14
CA LEU A 109 2.24 -10.74 -10.27
C LEU A 109 1.78 -11.38 -11.58
N LEU A 110 1.35 -10.55 -12.52
CA LEU A 110 0.92 -11.00 -13.84
C LEU A 110 1.99 -10.73 -14.90
N HIS A 111 2.63 -9.57 -14.83
CA HIS A 111 3.65 -9.19 -15.81
C HIS A 111 4.84 -8.53 -15.15
#